data_ce887da6d36850a67db0c4f06f799093
#
_entry.id   ce887da6d36850a67db0c4f06f799093
#
_cell.length_a   1.000
_cell.length_b   1.000
_cell.length_c   1.000
_cell.angle_alpha   90.00
_cell.angle_beta   90.00
_cell.angle_gamma   90.00
#
_symmetry.space_group_name_H-M   'P 1'
#
loop_
_entity.id
_entity.type
_entity.pdbx_description
1 polymer ?
#
loop_
_entity_poly.entity_id
_entity_poly.type
_entity_poly.pdbx_seq_one_letter_code
_entity_poly.pdbx_strand_id
1 'polypeptide(L)'
;MPATRLTTKAVEKPWGRTDLWPGFEHFGGDQPVGEIWFQGPDGHEADLLVKYLFTSEKLSVQVHPDDAQARARGHPRGKDEAWLILAAAPGSTIALGPKAPLSLEAFRAAIADGSIADLLDWRPVRAGDFIYSPAGTVHA
;
A
#
# COMPACT_ATOMS: atom_id res chain seq x y z
N MET A 1 30.17 3.75 2.37
CA MET A 1 29.66 4.16 1.05
C MET A 1 29.14 5.59 1.17
N PRO A 2 29.31 6.46 0.16
CA PRO A 2 28.74 7.79 0.19
C PRO A 2 27.21 7.72 0.17
N ALA A 3 26.54 8.68 0.80
CA ALA A 3 25.10 8.82 0.71
C ALA A 3 24.71 9.24 -0.71
N THR A 4 23.68 8.62 -1.27
CA THR A 4 23.16 8.93 -2.60
C THR A 4 21.75 9.50 -2.47
N ARG A 5 21.48 10.61 -3.14
CA ARG A 5 20.14 11.18 -3.19
C ARG A 5 19.26 10.34 -4.10
N LEU A 6 18.10 9.95 -3.60
CA LEU A 6 17.08 9.24 -4.40
C LEU A 6 16.37 10.22 -5.35
N THR A 7 15.92 9.70 -6.47
CA THR A 7 15.01 10.39 -7.39
C THR A 7 13.56 10.05 -7.04
N THR A 8 12.63 10.88 -7.45
CA THR A 8 11.20 10.67 -7.23
C THR A 8 10.50 10.34 -8.55
N LYS A 9 9.52 9.42 -8.48
CA LYS A 9 8.67 9.03 -9.61
C LYS A 9 7.21 9.07 -9.18
N ALA A 10 6.40 9.88 -9.84
CA ALA A 10 4.96 9.87 -9.66
C ALA A 10 4.33 8.69 -10.39
N VAL A 11 3.32 8.07 -9.76
CA VAL A 11 2.55 6.96 -10.31
C VAL A 11 1.07 7.31 -10.22
N GLU A 12 0.46 7.45 -11.38
CA GLU A 12 -0.97 7.72 -11.51
C GLU A 12 -1.79 6.51 -11.04
N LYS A 13 -2.84 6.78 -10.31
CA LYS A 13 -3.81 5.77 -9.83
C LYS A 13 -5.21 6.39 -9.81
N PRO A 14 -6.26 5.64 -10.16
CA PRO A 14 -7.63 6.17 -10.16
C PRO A 14 -8.08 6.65 -8.77
N TRP A 15 -7.56 6.07 -7.71
CA TRP A 15 -7.78 6.45 -6.31
C TRP A 15 -6.82 7.53 -5.80
N GLY A 16 -5.99 8.10 -6.69
CA GLY A 16 -5.04 9.14 -6.35
C GLY A 16 -5.70 10.49 -6.12
N ARG A 17 -4.86 11.53 -5.96
CA ARG A 17 -5.28 12.91 -5.75
C ARG A 17 -4.63 13.82 -6.79
N THR A 18 -5.31 14.91 -7.11
CA THR A 18 -4.77 16.00 -7.94
C THR A 18 -4.15 17.11 -7.09
N ASP A 19 -4.60 17.24 -5.83
CA ASP A 19 -4.03 18.12 -4.81
C ASP A 19 -3.08 17.31 -3.91
N LEU A 20 -1.78 17.52 -4.06
CA LEU A 20 -0.77 16.80 -3.33
C LEU A 20 -0.24 17.63 -2.16
N TRP A 21 0.35 16.94 -1.18
CA TRP A 21 0.95 17.57 -0.01
C TRP A 21 2.07 18.54 -0.40
N PRO A 22 2.33 19.59 0.42
CA PRO A 22 3.42 20.53 0.21
C PRO A 22 4.77 19.84 -0.06
N GLY A 23 5.43 20.29 -1.14
CA GLY A 23 6.68 19.70 -1.65
C GLY A 23 6.48 18.72 -2.81
N PHE A 24 5.24 18.31 -3.09
CA PHE A 24 4.90 17.41 -4.20
C PHE A 24 3.95 18.02 -5.23
N GLU A 25 3.61 19.29 -5.08
CA GLU A 25 2.66 20.01 -5.94
C GLU A 25 3.07 19.97 -7.42
N HIS A 26 4.37 19.91 -7.69
CA HIS A 26 4.91 19.83 -9.05
C HIS A 26 4.59 18.51 -9.78
N PHE A 27 4.13 17.48 -9.06
CA PHE A 27 3.60 16.26 -9.65
C PHE A 27 2.09 16.33 -9.88
N GLY A 28 1.42 17.32 -9.29
CA GLY A 28 -0.01 17.55 -9.48
C GLY A 28 -0.32 17.99 -10.91
N GLY A 29 -1.53 17.64 -11.37
CA GLY A 29 -2.01 17.94 -12.71
C GLY A 29 -3.44 17.45 -12.87
N ASP A 30 -3.86 17.25 -14.12
CA ASP A 30 -5.21 16.78 -14.45
C ASP A 30 -5.43 15.30 -14.10
N GLN A 31 -4.33 14.54 -13.99
CA GLN A 31 -4.39 13.12 -13.65
C GLN A 31 -4.11 12.91 -12.15
N PRO A 32 -4.90 12.03 -11.49
CA PRO A 32 -4.70 11.76 -10.08
C PRO A 32 -3.42 10.95 -9.83
N VAL A 33 -2.55 11.47 -8.99
CA VAL A 33 -1.33 10.79 -8.53
C VAL A 33 -1.66 10.02 -7.26
N GLY A 34 -1.46 8.72 -7.27
CA GLY A 34 -1.69 7.85 -6.11
C GLY A 34 -0.43 7.59 -5.31
N GLU A 35 0.71 7.52 -5.97
CA GLU A 35 1.97 7.18 -5.31
C GLU A 35 3.13 8.06 -5.80
N ILE A 36 4.06 8.36 -4.89
CA ILE A 36 5.37 8.94 -5.25
C ILE A 36 6.43 8.01 -4.69
N TRP A 37 7.17 7.37 -5.58
CA TRP A 37 8.22 6.41 -5.25
C TRP A 37 9.56 7.09 -5.15
N PHE A 38 10.37 6.65 -4.19
CA PHE A 38 11.78 7.04 -4.07
C PHE A 38 12.64 5.91 -4.63
N GLN A 39 13.37 6.21 -5.70
CA GLN A 39 14.18 5.25 -6.45
C GLN A 39 15.64 5.64 -6.47
N GLY A 40 16.52 4.68 -6.66
CA GLY A 40 17.93 4.94 -6.96
C GLY A 40 18.08 5.78 -8.25
N PRO A 41 19.20 6.53 -8.39
CA PRO A 41 19.40 7.47 -9.51
C PRO A 41 19.32 6.80 -10.89
N ASP A 42 19.62 5.52 -10.98
CA ASP A 42 19.58 4.75 -12.23
C ASP A 42 18.27 3.95 -12.42
N GLY A 43 17.25 4.26 -11.61
CA GLY A 43 15.98 3.53 -11.60
C GLY A 43 16.09 2.13 -10.97
N HIS A 44 17.23 1.80 -10.37
CA HIS A 44 17.40 0.55 -9.65
C HIS A 44 16.45 0.48 -8.46
N GLU A 45 15.75 -0.64 -8.34
CA GLU A 45 14.97 -0.95 -7.15
C GLU A 45 15.92 -1.12 -5.96
N ALA A 46 15.75 -0.27 -4.96
CA ALA A 46 16.40 -0.45 -3.67
C ALA A 46 15.80 -1.69 -2.96
N ASP A 47 16.56 -2.24 -2.00
CA ASP A 47 16.04 -3.33 -1.17
C ASP A 47 14.79 -2.91 -0.37
N LEU A 48 14.67 -1.64 -0.08
CA LEU A 48 13.52 -1.02 0.57
C LEU A 48 12.91 0.04 -0.34
N LEU A 49 11.64 -0.13 -0.71
CA LEU A 49 10.89 0.90 -1.42
C LEU A 49 10.20 1.82 -0.42
N VAL A 50 10.62 3.07 -0.40
CA VAL A 50 9.91 4.14 0.31
C VAL A 50 9.01 4.87 -0.68
N LYS A 51 7.74 5.06 -0.30
CA LYS A 51 6.77 5.79 -1.13
C LYS A 51 5.78 6.59 -0.29
N TYR A 52 5.30 7.70 -0.84
CA TYR A 52 4.10 8.36 -0.35
C TYR A 52 2.88 7.81 -1.08
N LEU A 53 1.77 7.68 -0.35
CA LEU A 53 0.45 7.39 -0.91
C LEU A 53 -0.46 8.60 -0.70
N PHE A 54 -1.16 9.01 -1.76
CA PHE A 54 -2.16 10.07 -1.76
C PHE A 54 -3.49 9.47 -2.18
N THR A 55 -4.38 9.23 -1.23
CA THR A 55 -5.62 8.51 -1.48
C THR A 55 -6.84 9.42 -1.41
N SER A 56 -7.74 9.31 -2.38
CA SER A 56 -9.07 9.93 -2.38
C SER A 56 -10.18 8.90 -2.12
N GLU A 57 -9.88 7.62 -2.31
CA GLU A 57 -10.79 6.49 -2.19
C GLU A 57 -10.12 5.31 -1.49
N LYS A 58 -10.89 4.27 -1.21
CA LYS A 58 -10.37 3.00 -0.67
C LYS A 58 -9.42 2.35 -1.66
N LEU A 59 -8.34 1.82 -1.15
CA LEU A 59 -7.43 0.97 -1.91
C LEU A 59 -8.06 -0.41 -2.17
N SER A 60 -7.53 -1.12 -3.17
CA SER A 60 -7.89 -2.51 -3.42
C SER A 60 -7.49 -3.40 -2.24
N VAL A 61 -8.27 -4.44 -1.98
CA VAL A 61 -7.87 -5.48 -1.02
C VAL A 61 -6.71 -6.28 -1.61
N GLN A 62 -5.64 -6.40 -0.84
CA GLN A 62 -4.37 -7.00 -1.26
C GLN A 62 -3.85 -7.99 -0.22
N VAL A 63 -3.02 -8.92 -0.69
CA VAL A 63 -2.15 -9.77 0.13
C VAL A 63 -0.84 -9.97 -0.59
N HIS A 64 0.26 -9.83 0.12
CA HIS A 64 1.59 -10.03 -0.44
C HIS A 64 2.17 -11.38 -0.01
N PRO A 65 2.92 -12.06 -0.90
CA PRO A 65 3.54 -13.33 -0.59
C PRO A 65 4.70 -13.17 0.40
N ASP A 66 4.97 -14.19 1.18
CA ASP A 66 6.24 -14.34 1.88
C ASP A 66 7.38 -14.69 0.92
N ASP A 67 8.60 -14.74 1.43
CA ASP A 67 9.79 -15.04 0.65
C ASP A 67 9.75 -16.41 -0.07
N ALA A 68 9.22 -17.43 0.60
CA ALA A 68 9.14 -18.78 0.02
C ALA A 68 8.12 -18.82 -1.12
N GLN A 69 6.96 -18.22 -0.91
CA GLN A 69 5.90 -18.10 -1.91
C GLN A 69 6.33 -17.25 -3.11
N ALA A 70 7.05 -16.16 -2.86
CA ALA A 70 7.57 -15.28 -3.90
C ALA A 70 8.60 -16.02 -4.77
N ARG A 71 9.58 -16.69 -4.16
CA ARG A 71 10.59 -17.49 -4.89
C ARG A 71 9.97 -18.62 -5.69
N ALA A 72 8.95 -19.29 -5.16
CA ALA A 72 8.22 -20.34 -5.90
C ALA A 72 7.52 -19.82 -7.17
N ARG A 73 7.33 -18.48 -7.29
CA ARG A 73 6.74 -17.81 -8.45
C ARG A 73 7.76 -17.03 -9.29
N GLY A 74 9.06 -17.21 -9.04
CA GLY A 74 10.14 -16.56 -9.80
C GLY A 74 10.46 -15.13 -9.36
N HIS A 75 9.94 -14.68 -8.22
CA HIS A 75 10.29 -13.39 -7.64
C HIS A 75 11.43 -13.54 -6.62
N PRO A 76 12.31 -12.55 -6.47
CA PRO A 76 13.48 -12.66 -5.59
C PRO A 76 13.12 -12.71 -4.11
N ARG A 77 12.02 -12.05 -3.71
CA ARG A 77 11.59 -11.91 -2.30
C ARG A 77 10.10 -11.66 -2.18
N GLY A 78 9.56 -11.90 -0.98
CA GLY A 78 8.23 -11.50 -0.57
C GLY A 78 8.14 -9.99 -0.32
N LYS A 79 7.03 -9.56 0.30
CA LYS A 79 6.79 -8.15 0.56
C LYS A 79 6.11 -7.96 1.92
N ASP A 80 6.88 -7.51 2.89
CA ASP A 80 6.34 -6.87 4.08
C ASP A 80 6.07 -5.40 3.80
N GLU A 81 5.08 -4.83 4.46
CA GLU A 81 4.76 -3.42 4.37
C GLU A 81 4.65 -2.78 5.75
N ALA A 82 4.97 -1.50 5.82
CA ALA A 82 4.69 -0.68 6.99
C ALA A 82 4.20 0.69 6.52
N TRP A 83 3.21 1.23 7.21
CA TRP A 83 2.66 2.55 6.91
C TRP A 83 2.76 3.47 8.11
N LEU A 84 3.24 4.68 7.87
CA LEU A 84 3.11 5.80 8.78
C LEU A 84 2.00 6.71 8.24
N ILE A 85 0.92 6.86 8.99
CA ILE A 85 -0.19 7.74 8.60
C ILE A 85 0.23 9.19 8.84
N LEU A 86 0.40 9.95 7.77
CA LEU A 86 0.81 11.35 7.85
C LEU A 86 -0.38 12.30 7.99
N ALA A 87 -1.50 11.97 7.33
CA ALA A 87 -2.77 12.68 7.43
C ALA A 87 -3.91 11.69 7.24
N ALA A 88 -5.05 11.95 7.90
CA ALA A 88 -6.26 11.16 7.75
C ALA A 88 -7.48 12.10 7.81
N ALA A 89 -8.38 11.97 6.85
CA ALA A 89 -9.67 12.64 6.91
C ALA A 89 -10.54 12.00 8.02
N PRO A 90 -11.53 12.73 8.56
CA PRO A 90 -12.47 12.15 9.51
C PRO A 90 -13.12 10.88 8.95
N GLY A 91 -13.11 9.80 9.72
CA GLY A 91 -13.67 8.50 9.32
C GLY A 91 -12.77 7.63 8.45
N SER A 92 -11.52 8.04 8.19
CA SER A 92 -10.54 7.18 7.50
C SER A 92 -10.28 5.90 8.27
N THR A 93 -10.22 4.80 7.53
CA THR A 93 -9.97 3.46 8.08
C THR A 93 -8.96 2.71 7.25
N ILE A 94 -8.34 1.71 7.87
CA ILE A 94 -7.49 0.72 7.21
C ILE A 94 -8.00 -0.67 7.59
N ALA A 95 -7.91 -1.63 6.66
CA ALA A 95 -8.18 -3.02 6.96
C ALA A 95 -6.89 -3.79 7.17
N LEU A 96 -6.83 -4.59 8.23
CA LEU A 96 -5.67 -5.42 8.55
C LEU A 96 -6.11 -6.79 9.08
N GLY A 97 -6.09 -7.78 8.23
CA GLY A 97 -6.56 -9.13 8.52
C GLY A 97 -8.09 -9.27 8.51
N PRO A 98 -8.59 -10.49 8.63
CA PRO A 98 -10.02 -10.76 8.76
C PRO A 98 -10.51 -10.54 10.20
N LYS A 99 -11.78 -10.18 10.38
CA LYS A 99 -12.45 -10.04 11.70
C LYS A 99 -12.44 -11.32 12.53
N ALA A 100 -12.43 -12.47 11.86
CA ALA A 100 -12.40 -13.80 12.46
C ALA A 100 -11.63 -14.77 11.57
N PRO A 101 -11.10 -15.88 12.09
CA PRO A 101 -10.45 -16.88 11.28
C PRO A 101 -11.35 -17.37 10.14
N LEU A 102 -10.81 -17.40 8.93
CA LEU A 102 -11.49 -17.86 7.73
C LEU A 102 -10.82 -19.13 7.19
N SER A 103 -11.61 -20.08 6.73
CA SER A 103 -11.09 -21.18 5.93
C SER A 103 -10.62 -20.65 4.57
N LEU A 104 -9.69 -21.36 3.93
CA LEU A 104 -9.23 -20.99 2.58
C LEU A 104 -10.37 -21.02 1.56
N GLU A 105 -11.33 -21.90 1.73
CA GLU A 105 -12.53 -22.00 0.88
C GLU A 105 -13.42 -20.77 1.06
N ALA A 106 -13.76 -20.40 2.29
CA ALA A 106 -14.53 -19.19 2.59
C ALA A 106 -13.85 -17.91 2.08
N PHE A 107 -12.52 -17.86 2.23
CA PHE A 107 -11.74 -16.74 1.72
C PHE A 107 -11.81 -16.62 0.18
N ARG A 108 -11.66 -17.75 -0.53
CA ARG A 108 -11.79 -17.78 -1.99
C ARG A 108 -13.18 -17.41 -2.48
N ALA A 109 -14.23 -17.90 -1.79
CA ALA A 109 -15.62 -17.57 -2.11
C ALA A 109 -15.84 -16.05 -1.96
N ALA A 110 -15.40 -15.47 -0.85
CA ALA A 110 -15.55 -14.03 -0.60
C ALA A 110 -14.76 -13.13 -1.60
N ILE A 111 -13.65 -13.61 -2.12
CA ILE A 111 -12.95 -12.93 -3.22
C ILE A 111 -13.78 -13.01 -4.51
N ALA A 112 -14.34 -14.18 -4.81
CA ALA A 112 -15.07 -14.42 -6.05
C ALA A 112 -16.40 -13.64 -6.12
N ASP A 113 -17.09 -13.46 -5.00
CA ASP A 113 -18.36 -12.72 -4.93
C ASP A 113 -18.20 -11.25 -4.52
N GLY A 114 -16.98 -10.81 -4.19
CA GLY A 114 -16.67 -9.43 -3.81
C GLY A 114 -16.92 -9.08 -2.34
N SER A 115 -17.41 -10.02 -1.52
CA SER A 115 -17.73 -9.77 -0.10
C SER A 115 -16.48 -9.73 0.81
N ILE A 116 -15.29 -9.95 0.28
CA ILE A 116 -14.05 -9.98 1.06
C ILE A 116 -13.87 -8.74 1.93
N ALA A 117 -14.24 -7.56 1.43
CA ALA A 117 -14.12 -6.30 2.17
C ALA A 117 -14.96 -6.27 3.45
N ASP A 118 -16.12 -6.97 3.48
CA ASP A 118 -16.99 -7.04 4.63
C ASP A 118 -16.45 -7.95 5.74
N LEU A 119 -15.55 -8.87 5.37
CA LEU A 119 -14.92 -9.81 6.29
C LEU A 119 -13.64 -9.26 6.94
N LEU A 120 -13.10 -8.13 6.45
CA LEU A 120 -11.88 -7.54 6.98
C LEU A 120 -12.13 -6.72 8.25
N ASP A 121 -11.10 -6.69 9.11
CA ASP A 121 -11.06 -5.88 10.32
C ASP A 121 -10.67 -4.44 9.97
N TRP A 122 -11.68 -3.59 9.80
CA TRP A 122 -11.52 -2.17 9.52
C TRP A 122 -11.33 -1.39 10.81
N ARG A 123 -10.20 -0.69 10.92
CA ARG A 123 -9.84 0.12 12.09
C ARG A 123 -9.71 1.58 11.72
N PRO A 124 -10.19 2.51 12.54
CA PRO A 124 -9.97 3.93 12.32
C PRO A 124 -8.47 4.24 12.43
N VAL A 125 -8.02 5.20 11.62
CA VAL A 125 -6.64 5.67 11.63
C VAL A 125 -6.58 7.19 11.81
N ARG A 126 -5.46 7.66 12.35
CA ARG A 126 -5.15 9.07 12.55
C ARG A 126 -3.68 9.35 12.24
N ALA A 127 -3.35 10.60 12.01
CA ALA A 127 -1.97 11.04 11.83
C ALA A 127 -1.08 10.59 13.01
N GLY A 128 0.07 10.03 12.71
CA GLY A 128 1.03 9.47 13.66
C GLY A 128 0.89 7.97 13.89
N ASP A 129 -0.20 7.32 13.46
CA ASP A 129 -0.32 5.88 13.59
C ASP A 129 0.72 5.17 12.70
N PHE A 130 1.35 4.15 13.28
CA PHE A 130 2.26 3.26 12.56
C PHE A 130 1.67 1.86 12.49
N ILE A 131 1.59 1.31 11.29
CA ILE A 131 0.94 0.03 11.01
C ILE A 131 1.94 -0.87 10.29
N TYR A 132 2.17 -2.05 10.83
CA TYR A 132 2.97 -3.09 10.18
C TYR A 132 2.06 -4.18 9.62
N SER A 133 2.22 -4.46 8.33
CA SER A 133 1.50 -5.50 7.59
C SER A 133 2.50 -6.53 7.09
N PRO A 134 2.76 -7.61 7.85
CA PRO A 134 3.66 -8.66 7.39
C PRO A 134 3.10 -9.38 6.16
N ALA A 135 3.97 -9.96 5.38
CA ALA A 135 3.61 -10.82 4.26
C ALA A 135 2.57 -11.88 4.69
N GLY A 136 1.62 -12.18 3.82
CA GLY A 136 0.48 -13.06 4.13
C GLY A 136 -0.70 -12.38 4.83
N THR A 137 -0.56 -11.12 5.25
CA THR A 137 -1.67 -10.36 5.83
C THR A 137 -2.51 -9.71 4.74
N VAL A 138 -3.81 -10.01 4.73
CA VAL A 138 -4.78 -9.32 3.85
C VAL A 138 -5.02 -7.92 4.38
N HIS A 139 -4.96 -6.92 3.49
CA HIS A 139 -5.07 -5.51 3.89
C HIS A 139 -5.68 -4.64 2.77
N ALA A 140 -6.17 -3.46 3.17
CA ALA A 140 -6.68 -2.43 2.27
C ALA A 140 -6.60 -1.04 2.90
#